data_06912bacba87040f416031cd92365cac
#
_entry.id   06912bacba87040f416031cd92365cac
#
_cell.length_a   1.000
_cell.length_b   1.000
_cell.length_c   1.000
_cell.angle_alpha   90.00
_cell.angle_beta   90.00
_cell.angle_gamma   90.00
#
_symmetry.space_group_name_H-M   'P 1'
#
loop_
_entity.id
_entity.type
_entity.pdbx_description
1 polymer ?
#
loop_
_entity_poly.entity_id
_entity_poly.type
_entity_poly.pdbx_seq_one_letter_code
_entity_poly.pdbx_strand_id
1 'polypeptide(L)'
;MIFNFKGKIQSNVFIDNLLAKSNGNIVIIRPIYYKEIKKSEISLSILNLIIGKLESLYDKDMTFKMIMSDEDGPIVFVVINKDSFDLKHDMAVFEDEDELGQLGVYMVYDKIENRFIKRSEANSDYRTCPICKDEYINCDINNKHNR
;
A
#
# COMPACT_ATOMS: atom_id res chain seq x y z
N MET A 1 8.78 -14.50 -1.36
CA MET A 1 8.67 -14.88 -2.79
C MET A 1 8.27 -13.66 -3.61
N ILE A 2 8.91 -13.45 -4.75
CA ILE A 2 8.63 -12.30 -5.62
C ILE A 2 8.15 -12.81 -6.97
N PHE A 3 6.98 -12.33 -7.41
CA PHE A 3 6.44 -12.60 -8.74
C PHE A 3 6.45 -11.32 -9.58
N ASN A 4 6.60 -11.46 -10.88
CA ASN A 4 6.64 -10.33 -11.80
C ASN A 4 5.33 -10.22 -12.57
N PHE A 5 4.78 -9.01 -12.65
CA PHE A 5 3.63 -8.70 -13.48
C PHE A 5 4.03 -7.88 -14.70
N LYS A 6 3.31 -8.08 -15.79
CA LYS A 6 3.52 -7.31 -17.03
C LYS A 6 2.51 -6.18 -17.18
N GLY A 7 1.97 -5.66 -16.10
CA GLY A 7 1.08 -4.50 -16.11
C GLY A 7 -0.18 -4.66 -15.28
N LYS A 8 -1.05 -3.65 -15.35
CA LYS A 8 -2.24 -3.54 -14.51
C LYS A 8 -3.26 -4.66 -14.69
N ILE A 9 -3.41 -5.20 -15.90
CA ILE A 9 -4.37 -6.26 -16.18
C ILE A 9 -4.04 -7.51 -15.36
N GLN A 10 -2.78 -7.87 -15.30
CA GLN A 10 -2.35 -9.04 -14.52
C GLN A 10 -2.51 -8.80 -13.02
N SER A 11 -2.25 -7.58 -12.55
CA SER A 11 -2.47 -7.22 -11.15
C SER A 11 -3.94 -7.35 -10.78
N ASN A 12 -4.86 -6.90 -11.64
CA ASN A 12 -6.29 -7.00 -11.39
C ASN A 12 -6.76 -8.45 -11.33
N VAL A 13 -6.29 -9.30 -12.23
CA VAL A 13 -6.60 -10.73 -12.22
C VAL A 13 -6.11 -11.37 -10.93
N PHE A 14 -4.92 -11.01 -10.48
CA PHE A 14 -4.38 -11.51 -9.21
C PHE A 14 -5.23 -11.07 -8.03
N ILE A 15 -5.64 -9.81 -7.99
CA ILE A 15 -6.51 -9.28 -6.92
C ILE A 15 -7.82 -10.06 -6.87
N ASP A 16 -8.46 -10.27 -8.02
CA ASP A 16 -9.73 -11.01 -8.08
C ASP A 16 -9.58 -12.44 -7.57
N ASN A 17 -8.51 -13.12 -7.98
CA ASN A 17 -8.23 -14.48 -7.53
C ASN A 17 -7.97 -14.53 -6.02
N LEU A 18 -7.23 -13.57 -5.50
CA LEU A 18 -6.91 -13.50 -4.07
C LEU A 18 -8.17 -13.26 -3.25
N LEU A 19 -9.04 -12.35 -3.69
CA LEU A 19 -10.29 -12.05 -3.01
C LEU A 19 -11.24 -13.24 -2.99
N ALA A 20 -11.27 -14.01 -4.06
CA ALA A 20 -12.12 -15.20 -4.14
C ALA A 20 -11.73 -16.27 -3.12
N LYS A 21 -10.47 -16.30 -2.68
CA LYS A 21 -9.93 -17.35 -1.80
C LYS A 21 -9.68 -16.90 -0.37
N SER A 22 -9.81 -15.62 -0.08
CA SER A 22 -9.40 -15.07 1.22
C SER A 22 -10.57 -14.40 1.95
N ASN A 23 -10.53 -14.46 3.28
CA ASN A 23 -11.43 -13.70 4.13
C ASN A 23 -10.72 -12.42 4.54
N GLY A 24 -11.25 -11.27 4.13
CA GLY A 24 -10.68 -9.98 4.47
C GLY A 24 -10.55 -9.07 3.27
N ASN A 25 -9.95 -7.92 3.50
CA ASN A 25 -9.73 -6.92 2.47
C ASN A 25 -8.25 -6.83 2.14
N ILE A 26 -7.93 -6.37 0.94
CA ILE A 26 -6.55 -6.30 0.47
C ILE A 26 -5.97 -4.92 0.75
N VAL A 27 -4.76 -4.88 1.30
CA VAL A 27 -3.93 -3.68 1.33
C VAL A 27 -2.82 -3.86 0.30
N ILE A 28 -2.72 -2.93 -0.62
CA ILE A 28 -1.67 -2.89 -1.61
C ILE A 28 -0.68 -1.80 -1.20
N ILE A 29 0.59 -2.16 -1.09
CA ILE A 29 1.61 -1.26 -0.59
C ILE A 29 2.69 -1.11 -1.64
N ARG A 30 3.00 0.14 -1.99
CA ARG A 30 4.16 0.48 -2.81
C ARG A 30 5.10 1.38 -2.03
N PRO A 31 6.40 1.41 -2.37
CA PRO A 31 7.29 2.42 -1.79
C PRO A 31 6.83 3.80 -2.23
N ILE A 32 7.15 4.80 -1.40
CA ILE A 32 6.88 6.18 -1.76
C ILE A 32 7.51 6.51 -3.11
N TYR A 33 6.89 7.41 -3.87
CA TYR A 33 7.20 7.61 -5.29
C TYR A 33 8.61 8.10 -5.62
N TYR A 34 9.42 8.45 -4.66
CA TYR A 34 10.80 8.92 -4.92
C TYR A 34 11.57 7.87 -5.73
N LYS A 35 12.07 8.30 -6.90
CA LYS A 35 12.67 7.41 -7.89
C LYS A 35 13.76 6.50 -7.34
N GLU A 36 14.61 7.06 -6.49
CA GLU A 36 15.70 6.33 -5.84
C GLU A 36 15.19 5.24 -4.89
N ILE A 37 14.03 5.47 -4.26
CA ILE A 37 13.41 4.50 -3.36
C ILE A 37 12.64 3.46 -4.17
N LYS A 38 11.85 3.88 -5.16
CA LYS A 38 10.98 2.97 -5.92
C LYS A 38 11.71 1.84 -6.66
N LYS A 39 12.91 2.09 -7.15
CA LYS A 39 13.61 1.18 -8.05
C LYS A 39 14.91 0.61 -7.48
N SER A 40 15.14 0.74 -6.19
CA SER A 40 16.37 0.29 -5.55
C SER A 40 16.13 -0.90 -4.63
N GLU A 41 17.23 -1.54 -4.20
CA GLU A 41 17.17 -2.58 -3.16
C GLU A 41 16.62 -2.02 -1.85
N ILE A 42 16.78 -0.71 -1.62
CA ILE A 42 16.26 -0.01 -0.45
C ILE A 42 14.72 -0.12 -0.40
N SER A 43 14.06 0.02 -1.55
CA SER A 43 12.60 -0.07 -1.60
C SER A 43 12.09 -1.44 -1.14
N LEU A 44 12.77 -2.50 -1.53
CA LEU A 44 12.42 -3.84 -1.09
C LEU A 44 12.63 -4.02 0.41
N SER A 45 13.74 -3.51 0.93
CA SER A 45 14.02 -3.54 2.37
C SER A 45 12.98 -2.78 3.17
N ILE A 46 12.59 -1.59 2.70
CA ILE A 46 11.53 -0.78 3.32
C ILE A 46 10.22 -1.55 3.35
N LEU A 47 9.81 -2.16 2.24
CA LEU A 47 8.58 -2.93 2.19
C LEU A 47 8.59 -4.12 3.14
N ASN A 48 9.73 -4.81 3.28
CA ASN A 48 9.87 -5.90 4.24
C ASN A 48 9.70 -5.42 5.68
N LEU A 49 10.26 -4.27 6.02
CA LEU A 49 10.09 -3.67 7.34
C LEU A 49 8.64 -3.27 7.61
N ILE A 50 7.98 -2.70 6.61
CA ILE A 50 6.56 -2.33 6.69
C ILE A 50 5.70 -3.57 6.94
N ILE A 51 5.93 -4.64 6.20
CA ILE A 51 5.22 -5.91 6.40
C ILE A 51 5.40 -6.42 7.83
N GLY A 52 6.63 -6.40 8.34
CA GLY A 52 6.92 -6.83 9.70
C GLY A 52 6.16 -6.02 10.74
N LYS A 53 6.03 -4.72 10.54
CA LYS A 53 5.27 -3.85 11.43
C LYS A 53 3.78 -4.14 11.37
N LEU A 54 3.24 -4.33 10.16
CA LEU A 54 1.83 -4.68 10.00
C LEU A 54 1.52 -6.05 10.60
N GLU A 55 2.42 -7.00 10.48
CA GLU A 55 2.27 -8.31 11.15
C GLU A 55 2.16 -8.15 12.67
N SER A 56 2.94 -7.24 13.25
CA SER A 56 2.86 -6.95 14.68
C SER A 56 1.54 -6.29 15.08
N LEU A 57 1.00 -5.41 14.22
CA LEU A 57 -0.25 -4.69 14.48
C LEU A 57 -1.49 -5.57 14.33
N TYR A 58 -1.51 -6.44 13.32
CA TYR A 58 -2.71 -7.22 12.97
C TYR A 58 -2.62 -8.68 13.35
N ASP A 59 -1.41 -9.20 13.56
CA ASP A 59 -1.15 -10.56 14.03
C ASP A 59 -1.94 -11.60 13.21
N LYS A 60 -2.79 -12.39 13.85
CA LYS A 60 -3.60 -13.44 13.20
C LYS A 60 -4.62 -12.91 12.19
N ASP A 61 -4.95 -11.63 12.26
CA ASP A 61 -5.88 -11.01 11.29
C ASP A 61 -5.22 -10.79 9.92
N MET A 62 -3.90 -10.81 9.85
CA MET A 62 -3.18 -10.82 8.58
C MET A 62 -3.11 -12.27 8.07
N THR A 63 -3.92 -12.58 7.08
CA THR A 63 -4.09 -13.95 6.58
C THR A 63 -3.24 -14.28 5.35
N PHE A 64 -2.66 -13.28 4.71
CA PHE A 64 -1.84 -13.46 3.52
C PHE A 64 -0.89 -12.28 3.34
N LYS A 65 0.31 -12.57 2.82
CA LYS A 65 1.26 -11.53 2.42
C LYS A 65 2.07 -12.03 1.23
N MET A 66 2.38 -11.14 0.30
CA MET A 66 3.20 -11.47 -0.87
C MET A 66 3.87 -10.20 -1.41
N ILE A 67 5.14 -10.33 -1.77
CA ILE A 67 5.87 -9.27 -2.46
C ILE A 67 6.00 -9.67 -3.92
N MET A 68 5.66 -8.72 -4.81
CA MET A 68 5.72 -8.90 -6.26
C MET A 68 6.48 -7.74 -6.87
N SER A 69 6.72 -7.81 -8.17
CA SER A 69 7.31 -6.71 -8.91
C SER A 69 6.57 -6.53 -10.23
N ASP A 70 6.27 -5.30 -10.58
CA ASP A 70 5.73 -4.94 -11.89
C ASP A 70 6.63 -3.88 -12.54
N GLU A 71 6.17 -3.25 -13.61
CA GLU A 71 6.94 -2.23 -14.33
C GLU A 71 7.33 -1.04 -13.46
N ASP A 72 6.54 -0.78 -12.41
CA ASP A 72 6.76 0.34 -11.48
C ASP A 72 7.60 -0.06 -10.26
N GLY A 73 8.09 -1.29 -10.21
CA GLY A 73 8.93 -1.77 -9.13
C GLY A 73 8.21 -2.70 -8.15
N PRO A 74 8.74 -2.86 -6.93
CA PRO A 74 8.16 -3.79 -5.96
C PRO A 74 6.79 -3.33 -5.47
N ILE A 75 5.94 -4.30 -5.20
CA ILE A 75 4.58 -4.09 -4.71
C ILE A 75 4.27 -5.21 -3.70
N VAL A 76 3.58 -4.86 -2.63
CA VAL A 76 3.18 -5.80 -1.60
C VAL A 76 1.67 -5.93 -1.58
N PHE A 77 1.20 -7.18 -1.49
CA PHE A 77 -0.21 -7.49 -1.25
C PHE A 77 -0.32 -8.15 0.12
N VAL A 78 -1.16 -7.61 1.00
CA VAL A 78 -1.51 -8.25 2.26
C VAL A 78 -3.02 -8.33 2.37
N VAL A 79 -3.52 -9.41 2.95
CA VAL A 79 -4.94 -9.55 3.24
C VAL A 79 -5.11 -9.47 4.75
N ILE A 80 -5.96 -8.56 5.19
CA ILE A 80 -6.22 -8.32 6.60
C ILE A 80 -7.72 -8.48 6.85
N ASN A 81 -8.07 -9.31 7.82
CA ASN A 81 -9.45 -9.56 8.20
C ASN A 81 -9.97 -8.43 9.07
N LYS A 82 -10.31 -7.33 8.43
CA LYS A 82 -10.82 -6.12 9.06
C LYS A 82 -11.71 -5.37 8.08
N ASP A 83 -12.67 -4.61 8.60
CA ASP A 83 -13.52 -3.75 7.78
C ASP A 83 -12.67 -2.79 6.95
N SER A 84 -13.03 -2.61 5.68
CA SER A 84 -12.22 -1.84 4.73
C SER A 84 -12.09 -0.37 5.09
N PHE A 85 -13.16 0.24 5.61
CA PHE A 85 -13.13 1.65 6.01
C PHE A 85 -12.23 1.87 7.23
N ASP A 86 -12.35 0.99 8.22
CA ASP A 86 -11.48 1.02 9.40
C ASP A 86 -10.02 0.76 9.00
N LEU A 87 -9.81 -0.19 8.10
CA LEU A 87 -8.48 -0.53 7.61
C LEU A 87 -7.85 0.65 6.85
N LYS A 88 -8.63 1.33 6.01
CA LYS A 88 -8.14 2.52 5.30
C LYS A 88 -7.80 3.65 6.27
N HIS A 89 -8.61 3.83 7.32
CA HIS A 89 -8.30 4.80 8.36
C HIS A 89 -6.99 4.46 9.06
N ASP A 90 -6.81 3.20 9.45
CA ASP A 90 -5.55 2.73 10.08
C ASP A 90 -4.36 2.98 9.18
N MET A 91 -4.49 2.70 7.88
CA MET A 91 -3.40 2.92 6.92
C MET A 91 -3.10 4.40 6.74
N ALA A 92 -4.12 5.26 6.75
CA ALA A 92 -3.92 6.70 6.69
C ALA A 92 -3.15 7.22 7.91
N VAL A 93 -3.49 6.74 9.10
CA VAL A 93 -2.76 7.08 10.33
C VAL A 93 -1.31 6.59 10.24
N PHE A 94 -1.12 5.38 9.77
CA PHE A 94 0.21 4.80 9.61
C PHE A 94 1.07 5.61 8.62
N GLU A 95 0.48 6.04 7.51
CA GLU A 95 1.15 6.90 6.53
C GLU A 95 1.54 8.26 7.11
N ASP A 96 0.69 8.82 7.96
CA ASP A 96 0.87 10.20 8.43
C ASP A 96 1.74 10.28 9.70
N GLU A 97 1.67 9.30 10.58
CA GLU A 97 2.24 9.38 11.91
C GLU A 97 3.44 8.47 12.17
N ASP A 98 3.58 7.37 11.44
CA ASP A 98 4.64 6.42 11.66
C ASP A 98 5.83 6.72 10.74
N GLU A 99 7.04 6.77 11.30
CA GLU A 99 8.25 7.07 10.53
C GLU A 99 8.47 6.08 9.38
N LEU A 100 8.22 4.81 9.64
CA LEU A 100 8.34 3.77 8.61
C LEU A 100 7.14 3.82 7.66
N GLY A 101 5.94 4.04 8.21
CA GLY A 101 4.71 4.13 7.43
C GLY A 101 4.74 5.24 6.39
N GLN A 102 5.42 6.35 6.67
CA GLN A 102 5.58 7.47 5.74
C GLN A 102 6.33 7.07 4.46
N LEU A 103 7.06 5.98 4.48
CA LEU A 103 7.87 5.54 3.34
C LEU A 103 7.08 4.65 2.36
N GLY A 104 5.81 4.40 2.64
CA GLY A 104 4.95 3.61 1.77
C GLY A 104 3.72 4.36 1.32
N VAL A 105 3.08 3.83 0.29
CA VAL A 105 1.77 4.26 -0.20
C VAL A 105 0.83 3.08 -0.06
N TYR A 106 -0.32 3.27 0.57
CA TYR A 106 -1.23 2.20 0.98
C TYR A 106 -2.58 2.38 0.31
N MET A 107 -3.00 1.36 -0.43
CA MET A 107 -4.31 1.32 -1.07
C MET A 107 -5.10 0.18 -0.44
N VAL A 108 -6.34 0.45 -0.05
CA VAL A 108 -7.22 -0.55 0.53
C VAL A 108 -8.33 -0.88 -0.46
N TYR A 109 -8.42 -2.16 -0.82
CA TYR A 109 -9.43 -2.65 -1.75
C TYR A 109 -10.53 -3.38 -0.97
N ASP A 110 -11.79 -2.94 -1.14
CA ASP A 110 -12.95 -3.52 -0.48
C ASP A 110 -13.43 -4.73 -1.28
N LYS A 111 -13.53 -5.88 -0.60
CA LYS A 111 -13.95 -7.14 -1.22
C LYS A 111 -15.41 -7.12 -1.65
N ILE A 112 -16.28 -6.47 -0.87
CA ILE A 112 -17.72 -6.49 -1.11
C ILE A 112 -18.11 -5.53 -2.23
N GLU A 113 -17.59 -4.30 -2.18
CA GLU A 113 -17.90 -3.27 -3.17
C GLU A 113 -17.00 -3.33 -4.41
N ASN A 114 -15.95 -4.15 -4.39
CA ASN A 114 -14.99 -4.33 -5.48
C ASN A 114 -14.39 -2.99 -5.96
N ARG A 115 -13.94 -2.18 -5.01
CA ARG A 115 -13.32 -0.88 -5.30
C ARG A 115 -12.33 -0.48 -4.22
N PHE A 116 -11.47 0.48 -4.54
CA PHE A 116 -10.59 1.08 -3.55
C PHE A 116 -11.34 2.09 -2.69
N ILE A 117 -10.97 2.14 -1.41
CA ILE A 117 -11.56 3.06 -0.43
C ILE A 117 -10.69 4.31 -0.37
N LYS A 118 -11.33 5.48 -0.48
CA LYS A 118 -10.65 6.77 -0.39
C LYS A 118 -10.51 7.21 1.07
N ARG A 119 -9.51 8.04 1.36
CA ARG A 119 -9.31 8.59 2.69
C ARG A 119 -10.54 9.36 3.19
N SER A 120 -11.19 10.13 2.33
CA SER A 120 -12.40 10.88 2.68
C SER A 120 -13.53 9.99 3.17
N GLU A 121 -13.63 8.77 2.62
CA GLU A 121 -14.63 7.79 3.02
C GLU A 121 -14.31 7.15 4.38
N ALA A 122 -13.05 7.20 4.78
CA ALA A 122 -12.55 6.62 6.03
C ALA A 122 -12.30 7.70 7.10
N ASN A 123 -12.91 8.87 6.97
CA ASN A 123 -12.78 10.00 7.91
C ASN A 123 -11.31 10.43 8.08
N SER A 124 -10.56 10.48 6.98
CA SER A 124 -9.16 10.90 6.98
C SER A 124 -8.96 12.02 5.95
N ASP A 125 -8.07 12.95 6.28
CA ASP A 125 -7.70 14.05 5.40
C ASP A 125 -6.75 13.59 4.31
N TYR A 126 -6.49 14.46 3.32
CA TYR A 126 -5.50 14.20 2.30
C TYR A 126 -4.12 13.96 2.92
N ARG A 127 -3.37 13.04 2.31
CA ARG A 127 -2.01 12.78 2.76
C ARG A 127 -1.13 14.00 2.52
N THR A 128 -0.36 14.35 3.55
CA THR A 128 0.64 15.41 3.49
C THR A 128 1.99 14.83 3.07
N CYS A 129 2.68 15.52 2.17
CA CYS A 129 4.03 15.12 1.78
C CYS A 129 4.98 15.24 2.97
N PRO A 130 5.77 14.20 3.29
CA PRO A 130 6.70 14.25 4.44
C PRO A 130 7.79 15.31 4.28
N ILE A 131 8.10 15.73 3.06
CA ILE A 131 9.19 16.67 2.79
C ILE A 131 8.71 18.12 2.83
N CYS A 132 7.69 18.48 2.05
CA CYS A 132 7.28 19.87 1.89
C CYS A 132 5.97 20.23 2.57
N LYS A 133 5.28 19.27 3.17
CA LYS A 133 4.01 19.45 3.87
C LYS A 133 2.84 19.90 2.98
N ASP A 134 3.01 19.84 1.68
CA ASP A 134 1.91 19.99 0.71
C ASP A 134 1.16 18.67 0.59
N GLU A 135 0.04 18.64 -0.13
CA GLU A 135 -0.65 17.38 -0.40
C GLU A 135 0.25 16.44 -1.19
N TYR A 136 0.36 15.19 -0.74
CA TYR A 136 1.25 14.20 -1.36
C TYR A 136 0.95 13.99 -2.84
N ILE A 137 -0.34 14.00 -3.23
CA ILE A 137 -0.74 13.79 -4.61
C ILE A 137 -0.12 14.83 -5.55
N ASN A 138 0.03 16.07 -5.11
CA ASN A 138 0.67 17.14 -5.90
C ASN A 138 2.15 16.84 -6.12
N CYS A 139 2.83 16.33 -5.11
CA CYS A 139 4.23 15.96 -5.22
C CYS A 139 4.41 14.75 -6.14
N ASP A 140 3.50 13.78 -6.08
CA ASP A 140 3.55 12.58 -6.92
C ASP A 140 3.31 12.90 -8.39
N ILE A 141 2.26 13.68 -8.68
CA ILE A 141 1.91 14.08 -10.06
C ILE A 141 3.01 14.95 -10.67
N ASN A 142 3.53 15.91 -9.92
CA ASN A 142 4.51 16.88 -10.40
C ASN A 142 5.95 16.39 -10.30
N ASN A 143 6.15 15.21 -9.73
CA ASN A 143 7.49 14.64 -9.54
C ASN A 143 8.44 15.60 -8.82
N LYS A 144 7.94 16.26 -7.78
CA LYS A 144 8.51 17.45 -7.15
C LYS A 144 9.87 17.24 -6.49
N HIS A 145 10.07 16.06 -5.91
CA HIS A 145 11.26 15.72 -5.14
C HIS A 145 12.17 14.69 -5.79
N ASN A 146 11.86 14.32 -7.01
CA ASN A 146 12.50 13.21 -7.69
C ASN A 146 13.32 13.72 -8.88
N ARG A 147 14.39 14.44 -8.58
CA ARG A 147 15.21 15.09 -9.61
C ARG A 147 16.70 14.95 -9.34
#